data_148015572c992b6e991ad0c8d26e885b
#
_entry.id   148015572c992b6e991ad0c8d26e885b
#
_cell.length_a   1.000
_cell.length_b   1.000
_cell.length_c   1.000
_cell.angle_alpha   90.00
_cell.angle_beta   90.00
_cell.angle_gamma   90.00
#
_symmetry.space_group_name_H-M   'P 1'
#
loop_
_entity.id
_entity.type
_entity.pdbx_description
1 polymer ?
#
loop_
_entity_poly.entity_id
_entity_poly.type
_entity_poly.pdbx_seq_one_letter_code
_entity_poly.pdbx_strand_id
1 'polypeptide(L)'
;MSIQLLDKTRKINRLLNDKHSSKVAFADICFVLGQMLLANAYIISSKGKLLGTYVNDDGMIPSFQSKRGSYIETMLNERFLNVLSTKENVNLETLGFSKEERQGVEALITPISIGGERLGTLFLCRCQKAFSIEDIILSEYSTTVVGLEIMRSIQEESDIEQHK
;
A
#
# COMPACT_ATOMS: atom_id res chain seq x y z
N MET A 1 -9.94 -21.87 -1.12
CA MET A 1 -8.83 -21.01 -0.70
C MET A 1 -7.76 -21.85 -0.01
N SER A 2 -6.54 -21.48 -0.18
CA SER A 2 -5.42 -22.29 0.31
C SER A 2 -5.12 -22.00 1.78
N ILE A 3 -4.49 -22.98 2.44
CA ILE A 3 -3.93 -22.82 3.79
C ILE A 3 -2.90 -21.69 3.79
N GLN A 4 -2.17 -21.52 2.69
CA GLN A 4 -1.19 -20.44 2.54
C GLN A 4 -1.82 -19.05 2.63
N LEU A 5 -2.99 -18.85 2.04
CA LEU A 5 -3.69 -17.56 2.14
C LEU A 5 -4.12 -17.30 3.58
N LEU A 6 -4.62 -18.32 4.26
CA LEU A 6 -5.00 -18.19 5.67
C LEU A 6 -3.79 -17.80 6.54
N ASP A 7 -2.65 -18.46 6.33
CA ASP A 7 -1.42 -18.13 7.07
C ASP A 7 -0.95 -16.72 6.78
N LYS A 8 -1.04 -16.27 5.54
CA LYS A 8 -0.68 -14.90 5.14
C LYS A 8 -1.58 -13.86 5.82
N THR A 9 -2.90 -14.09 5.80
CA THR A 9 -3.83 -13.16 6.46
C THR A 9 -3.62 -13.11 7.96
N ARG A 10 -3.32 -14.24 8.59
CA ARG A 10 -2.99 -14.28 10.03
C ARG A 10 -1.73 -13.50 10.34
N LYS A 11 -0.72 -13.57 9.48
CA LYS A 11 0.52 -12.84 9.66
C LYS A 11 0.29 -11.33 9.60
N ILE A 12 -0.51 -10.87 8.65
CA ILE A 12 -0.89 -9.45 8.55
C ILE A 12 -1.69 -9.05 9.80
N ASN A 13 -2.64 -9.88 10.24
CA ASN A 13 -3.47 -9.58 11.39
C ASN A 13 -2.68 -9.45 12.70
N ARG A 14 -1.59 -10.21 12.85
CA ARG A 14 -0.72 -10.09 14.03
C ARG A 14 -0.10 -8.71 14.14
N LEU A 15 0.20 -8.07 13.02
CA LEU A 15 0.78 -6.73 13.00
C LEU A 15 -0.17 -5.69 13.61
N LEU A 16 -1.48 -5.88 13.45
CA LEU A 16 -2.48 -5.01 14.05
C LEU A 16 -2.48 -5.10 15.58
N ASN A 17 -2.18 -6.28 16.12
CA ASN A 17 -2.23 -6.53 17.55
C ASN A 17 -0.92 -6.21 18.27
N ASP A 18 0.16 -5.96 17.55
CA ASP A 18 1.44 -5.63 18.13
C ASP A 18 1.46 -4.17 18.61
N LYS A 19 2.14 -3.96 19.76
CA LYS A 19 2.23 -2.62 20.36
C LYS A 19 3.44 -1.85 19.81
N HIS A 20 3.40 -1.56 18.52
CA HIS A 20 4.44 -0.76 17.85
C HIS A 20 3.92 0.62 17.50
N SER A 21 4.82 1.55 17.19
CA SER A 21 4.42 2.81 16.59
C SER A 21 3.80 2.56 15.21
N SER A 22 2.94 3.46 14.76
CA SER A 22 2.31 3.34 13.44
C SER A 22 3.32 3.28 12.30
N LYS A 23 4.43 4.02 12.42
CA LYS A 23 5.52 3.98 11.43
C LYS A 23 6.11 2.60 11.26
N VAL A 24 6.34 1.90 12.36
CA VAL A 24 6.86 0.53 12.36
C VAL A 24 5.83 -0.42 11.75
N ALA A 25 4.56 -0.25 12.12
CA ALA A 25 3.48 -1.09 11.59
C ALA A 25 3.36 -0.97 10.07
N PHE A 26 3.40 0.24 9.53
CA PHE A 26 3.34 0.44 8.07
C PHE A 26 4.53 -0.20 7.35
N ALA A 27 5.73 -0.04 7.91
CA ALA A 27 6.93 -0.65 7.33
C ALA A 27 6.85 -2.19 7.36
N ASP A 28 6.37 -2.76 8.47
CA ASP A 28 6.23 -4.20 8.62
C ASP A 28 5.17 -4.77 7.66
N ILE A 29 4.05 -4.08 7.49
CA ILE A 29 3.01 -4.51 6.55
C ILE A 29 3.56 -4.52 5.13
N CYS A 30 4.25 -3.46 4.71
CA CYS A 30 4.88 -3.40 3.39
C CYS A 30 5.91 -4.51 3.20
N PHE A 31 6.74 -4.77 4.21
CA PHE A 31 7.72 -5.83 4.17
C PHE A 31 7.05 -7.20 3.98
N VAL A 32 6.03 -7.49 4.79
CA VAL A 32 5.32 -8.78 4.72
C VAL A 32 4.64 -8.96 3.36
N LEU A 33 3.94 -7.94 2.88
CA LEU A 33 3.30 -7.99 1.56
C LEU A 33 4.34 -8.13 0.44
N GLY A 34 5.41 -7.37 0.50
CA GLY A 34 6.47 -7.41 -0.50
C GLY A 34 7.12 -8.78 -0.58
N GLN A 35 7.37 -9.40 0.57
CA GLN A 35 7.96 -10.74 0.63
C GLN A 35 6.98 -11.81 0.12
N MET A 36 5.73 -11.74 0.55
CA MET A 36 4.73 -12.74 0.17
C MET A 36 4.36 -12.69 -1.30
N LEU A 37 4.29 -11.49 -1.86
CA LEU A 37 3.84 -11.29 -3.25
C LEU A 37 4.99 -11.09 -4.22
N LEU A 38 6.23 -11.05 -3.74
CA LEU A 38 7.43 -10.75 -4.53
C LEU A 38 7.24 -9.45 -5.32
N ALA A 39 6.84 -8.40 -4.62
CA ALA A 39 6.45 -7.13 -5.20
C ALA A 39 7.02 -5.96 -4.41
N ASN A 40 7.06 -4.80 -5.04
CA ASN A 40 7.25 -3.54 -4.33
C ASN A 40 5.91 -3.17 -3.70
N ALA A 41 5.93 -2.66 -2.47
CA ALA A 41 4.73 -2.31 -1.73
C ALA A 41 4.85 -0.88 -1.19
N TYR A 42 3.79 -0.10 -1.40
CA TYR A 42 3.74 1.30 -0.98
C TYR A 42 2.40 1.59 -0.32
N ILE A 43 2.44 2.17 0.87
CA ILE A 43 1.25 2.69 1.56
C ILE A 43 1.31 4.20 1.48
N ILE A 44 0.30 4.80 0.85
CA ILE A 44 0.27 6.22 0.55
C ILE A 44 -0.98 6.80 1.22
N SER A 45 -0.83 7.90 1.98
CA SER A 45 -1.97 8.57 2.60
C SER A 45 -2.84 9.28 1.55
N SER A 46 -4.03 9.71 1.95
CA SER A 46 -4.92 10.46 1.06
C SER A 46 -4.30 11.78 0.59
N LYS A 47 -3.34 12.31 1.33
CA LYS A 47 -2.61 13.53 0.94
C LYS A 47 -1.36 13.26 0.09
N GLY A 48 -1.09 11.99 -0.19
CA GLY A 48 0.07 11.60 -0.99
C GLY A 48 1.35 11.36 -0.22
N LYS A 49 1.29 11.34 1.11
CA LYS A 49 2.46 11.04 1.94
C LYS A 49 2.75 9.54 1.95
N LEU A 50 3.99 9.18 1.75
CA LEU A 50 4.42 7.79 1.78
C LEU A 50 4.58 7.34 3.23
N LEU A 51 3.64 6.53 3.70
CA LEU A 51 3.59 6.05 5.08
C LEU A 51 4.45 4.81 5.30
N GLY A 52 4.53 3.96 4.30
CA GLY A 52 5.35 2.75 4.33
C GLY A 52 5.77 2.35 2.95
N THR A 53 6.91 1.66 2.86
CA THR A 53 7.44 1.21 1.59
C THR A 53 8.30 -0.04 1.78
N TYR A 54 8.26 -0.91 0.81
CA TYR A 54 9.20 -2.02 0.68
C TYR A 54 9.53 -2.20 -0.79
N VAL A 55 10.82 -2.10 -1.12
CA VAL A 55 11.30 -2.20 -2.49
C VAL A 55 12.00 -3.54 -2.66
N ASN A 56 11.40 -4.41 -3.47
CA ASN A 56 11.95 -5.72 -3.82
C ASN A 56 12.84 -5.64 -5.08
N ASP A 57 12.52 -4.71 -5.98
CA ASP A 57 13.28 -4.48 -7.21
C ASP A 57 13.41 -2.98 -7.47
N ASP A 58 14.60 -2.42 -7.19
CA ASP A 58 14.89 -0.99 -7.31
C ASP A 58 14.76 -0.45 -8.73
N GLY A 59 14.96 -1.31 -9.74
CA GLY A 59 14.91 -0.89 -11.14
C GLY A 59 13.51 -0.88 -11.73
N MET A 60 12.50 -1.31 -10.99
CA MET A 60 11.16 -1.54 -11.52
C MET A 60 10.46 -0.25 -11.97
N ILE A 61 10.43 0.77 -11.11
CA ILE A 61 9.87 2.09 -11.41
C ILE A 61 10.80 3.16 -10.86
N PRO A 62 11.81 3.59 -11.64
CA PRO A 62 12.81 4.52 -11.12
C PRO A 62 12.26 5.88 -10.66
N SER A 63 11.21 6.36 -11.31
CA SER A 63 10.61 7.65 -10.94
C SER A 63 9.77 7.60 -9.67
N PHE A 64 9.43 6.40 -9.20
CA PHE A 64 8.70 6.20 -7.96
C PHE A 64 9.70 6.00 -6.81
N GLN A 65 10.54 6.98 -6.64
CA GLN A 65 11.58 7.00 -5.61
C GLN A 65 10.97 7.24 -4.26
N SER A 66 11.12 6.27 -3.37
CA SER A 66 10.34 6.24 -2.15
C SER A 66 11.18 6.34 -0.91
N LYS A 67 11.28 7.54 -0.36
CA LYS A 67 11.68 7.70 1.04
C LYS A 67 10.41 7.85 1.88
N ARG A 68 10.28 7.02 2.92
CA ARG A 68 9.17 7.14 3.85
C ARG A 68 9.10 8.56 4.43
N GLY A 69 7.90 9.10 4.48
CA GLY A 69 7.66 10.47 4.93
C GLY A 69 7.70 11.51 3.82
N SER A 70 8.19 11.14 2.63
CA SER A 70 8.13 12.03 1.47
C SER A 70 6.75 12.00 0.82
N TYR A 71 6.47 12.98 -0.04
CA TYR A 71 5.21 13.05 -0.77
C TYR A 71 5.44 12.62 -2.21
N ILE A 72 4.49 11.86 -2.74
CA ILE A 72 4.47 11.52 -4.16
C ILE A 72 3.97 12.73 -4.95
N GLU A 73 4.17 12.72 -6.26
CA GLU A 73 3.70 13.78 -7.13
C GLU A 73 2.19 13.96 -7.00
N THR A 74 1.73 15.21 -6.93
CA THR A 74 0.32 15.54 -6.72
C THR A 74 -0.59 14.91 -7.77
N MET A 75 -0.21 14.95 -9.03
CA MET A 75 -1.03 14.37 -10.10
C MET A 75 -1.13 12.85 -9.99
N LEU A 76 -0.05 12.20 -9.58
CA LEU A 76 -0.07 10.75 -9.35
C LEU A 76 -1.03 10.41 -8.21
N ASN A 77 -0.97 11.17 -7.11
CA ASN A 77 -1.87 10.95 -5.99
C ASN A 77 -3.33 11.17 -6.38
N GLU A 78 -3.64 12.18 -7.17
CA GLU A 78 -4.99 12.39 -7.67
C GLU A 78 -5.50 11.20 -8.49
N ARG A 79 -4.63 10.63 -9.32
CA ARG A 79 -4.99 9.45 -10.11
C ARG A 79 -5.23 8.24 -9.22
N PHE A 80 -4.43 8.05 -8.16
CA PHE A 80 -4.70 7.01 -7.17
C PHE A 80 -6.05 7.22 -6.49
N LEU A 81 -6.37 8.45 -6.10
CA LEU A 81 -7.63 8.75 -5.43
C LEU A 81 -8.86 8.56 -6.33
N ASN A 82 -8.68 8.61 -7.64
CA ASN A 82 -9.75 8.31 -8.58
C ASN A 82 -10.03 6.81 -8.71
N VAL A 83 -9.18 5.96 -8.17
CA VAL A 83 -9.41 4.51 -8.10
C VAL A 83 -10.32 4.25 -6.90
N LEU A 84 -11.58 3.93 -7.15
CA LEU A 84 -12.60 3.78 -6.11
C LEU A 84 -12.81 2.33 -5.66
N SER A 85 -12.29 1.38 -6.42
CA SER A 85 -12.30 -0.05 -6.08
C SER A 85 -10.99 -0.67 -6.54
N THR A 86 -10.67 -1.86 -6.02
CA THR A 86 -9.45 -2.56 -6.40
C THR A 86 -9.31 -2.67 -7.92
N LYS A 87 -8.14 -2.31 -8.44
CA LYS A 87 -7.79 -2.45 -9.86
C LYS A 87 -6.58 -3.36 -9.96
N GLU A 88 -6.79 -4.54 -10.52
CA GLU A 88 -5.72 -5.50 -10.78
C GLU A 88 -5.13 -5.32 -12.17
N ASN A 89 -3.84 -5.60 -12.27
CA ASN A 89 -3.10 -5.61 -13.54
C ASN A 89 -3.27 -4.31 -14.32
N VAL A 90 -3.06 -3.20 -13.62
CA VAL A 90 -3.27 -1.86 -14.15
C VAL A 90 -2.18 -1.50 -15.16
N ASN A 91 -2.58 -0.88 -16.27
CA ASN A 91 -1.66 -0.25 -17.18
C ASN A 91 -1.15 1.05 -16.56
N LEU A 92 0.14 1.10 -16.26
CA LEU A 92 0.76 2.26 -15.61
C LEU A 92 0.68 3.54 -16.44
N GLU A 93 0.41 3.44 -17.75
CA GLU A 93 0.20 4.61 -18.59
C GLU A 93 -0.95 5.49 -18.06
N THR A 94 -2.01 4.86 -17.55
CA THR A 94 -3.15 5.58 -17.00
C THR A 94 -2.79 6.39 -15.75
N LEU A 95 -1.68 6.04 -15.10
CA LEU A 95 -1.16 6.74 -13.94
C LEU A 95 -0.10 7.78 -14.31
N GLY A 96 0.26 7.88 -15.60
CA GLY A 96 1.21 8.87 -16.07
C GLY A 96 2.66 8.42 -16.10
N PHE A 97 2.93 7.14 -15.86
CA PHE A 97 4.29 6.62 -15.98
C PHE A 97 4.73 6.53 -17.44
N SER A 98 6.01 6.75 -17.71
CA SER A 98 6.56 6.68 -19.04
C SER A 98 6.52 5.25 -19.59
N LYS A 99 6.67 5.11 -20.90
CA LYS A 99 6.68 3.80 -21.55
C LYS A 99 7.81 2.91 -21.03
N GLU A 100 8.97 3.48 -20.77
CA GLU A 100 10.12 2.75 -20.24
C GLU A 100 9.86 2.26 -18.81
N GLU A 101 9.22 3.08 -17.99
CA GLU A 101 8.92 2.75 -16.59
C GLU A 101 7.88 1.66 -16.43
N ARG A 102 6.95 1.53 -17.39
CA ARG A 102 5.82 0.60 -17.29
C ARG A 102 6.02 -0.72 -18.01
N GLN A 103 7.13 -0.89 -18.73
CA GLN A 103 7.38 -2.09 -19.51
C GLN A 103 7.52 -3.32 -18.62
N GLY A 104 6.63 -4.29 -18.81
CA GLY A 104 6.66 -5.54 -18.03
C GLY A 104 6.22 -5.41 -16.58
N VAL A 105 5.76 -4.24 -16.16
CA VAL A 105 5.31 -4.01 -14.77
C VAL A 105 3.81 -4.20 -14.68
N GLU A 106 3.40 -5.08 -13.75
CA GLU A 106 2.01 -5.26 -13.37
C GLU A 106 1.75 -4.54 -12.05
N ALA A 107 0.64 -3.83 -11.95
CA ALA A 107 0.29 -3.07 -10.76
C ALA A 107 -1.06 -3.51 -10.19
N LEU A 108 -1.14 -3.48 -8.87
CA LEU A 108 -2.37 -3.74 -8.12
C LEU A 108 -2.60 -2.52 -7.23
N ILE A 109 -3.72 -1.86 -7.41
CA ILE A 109 -4.07 -0.65 -6.68
C ILE A 109 -5.32 -0.92 -5.86
N THR A 110 -5.22 -0.79 -4.54
CA THR A 110 -6.34 -1.04 -3.63
C THR A 110 -6.60 0.20 -2.79
N PRO A 111 -7.81 0.77 -2.85
CA PRO A 111 -8.16 1.90 -1.98
C PRO A 111 -8.14 1.50 -0.51
N ILE A 112 -7.65 2.40 0.34
CA ILE A 112 -7.72 2.25 1.79
C ILE A 112 -8.84 3.15 2.28
N SER A 113 -9.93 2.54 2.75
CA SER A 113 -11.11 3.28 3.23
C SER A 113 -11.70 2.59 4.45
N ILE A 114 -12.14 3.37 5.43
CA ILE A 114 -12.82 2.87 6.62
C ILE A 114 -14.07 3.74 6.83
N GLY A 115 -15.22 3.09 6.97
CA GLY A 115 -16.47 3.80 7.23
C GLY A 115 -16.85 4.81 6.14
N GLY A 116 -16.48 4.53 4.89
CA GLY A 116 -16.76 5.41 3.76
C GLY A 116 -15.76 6.55 3.60
N GLU A 117 -14.80 6.69 4.50
CA GLU A 117 -13.75 7.72 4.40
C GLU A 117 -12.53 7.15 3.71
N ARG A 118 -12.06 7.85 2.66
CA ARG A 118 -10.84 7.47 1.96
C ARG A 118 -9.61 7.91 2.75
N LEU A 119 -8.80 6.94 3.17
CA LEU A 119 -7.62 7.20 3.99
C LEU A 119 -6.32 7.14 3.20
N GLY A 120 -6.31 6.46 2.08
CA GLY A 120 -5.10 6.34 1.29
C GLY A 120 -5.21 5.30 0.18
N THR A 121 -4.04 4.82 -0.23
CA THR A 121 -3.92 3.84 -1.32
C THR A 121 -2.83 2.84 -1.00
N LEU A 122 -3.09 1.56 -1.23
CA LEU A 122 -2.07 0.52 -1.24
C LEU A 122 -1.70 0.26 -2.70
N PHE A 123 -0.44 0.50 -3.04
CA PHE A 123 0.09 0.31 -4.40
C PHE A 123 1.12 -0.80 -4.39
N LEU A 124 0.85 -1.88 -5.12
CA LEU A 124 1.75 -3.00 -5.29
C LEU A 124 2.15 -3.10 -6.76
N CYS A 125 3.41 -3.37 -7.04
CA CYS A 125 3.85 -3.59 -8.42
C CYS A 125 4.93 -4.67 -8.47
N ARG A 126 4.94 -5.42 -9.57
CA ARG A 126 5.95 -6.45 -9.82
C ARG A 126 6.12 -6.68 -11.32
N CYS A 127 7.25 -7.29 -11.71
CA CYS A 127 7.56 -7.52 -13.11
C CYS A 127 7.02 -8.85 -13.60
N GLN A 128 6.45 -8.85 -14.81
CA GLN A 128 6.17 -10.03 -15.63
C GLN A 128 5.31 -11.11 -14.98
N LYS A 129 4.55 -10.77 -13.96
CA LYS A 129 3.66 -11.70 -13.31
C LYS A 129 2.37 -11.00 -12.90
N ALA A 130 1.24 -11.44 -13.45
CA ALA A 130 -0.06 -10.90 -13.10
C ALA A 130 -0.43 -11.25 -11.66
N PHE A 131 -1.23 -10.39 -11.03
CA PHE A 131 -1.76 -10.64 -9.71
C PHE A 131 -2.93 -11.62 -9.78
N SER A 132 -2.91 -12.60 -8.88
CA SER A 132 -3.95 -13.64 -8.79
C SER A 132 -5.11 -13.17 -7.89
N ILE A 133 -6.19 -13.96 -7.90
CA ILE A 133 -7.33 -13.70 -7.01
C ILE A 133 -6.90 -13.73 -5.54
N GLU A 134 -6.02 -14.66 -5.15
CA GLU A 134 -5.51 -14.73 -3.78
C GLU A 134 -4.70 -13.47 -3.41
N ASP A 135 -3.91 -12.97 -4.35
CA ASP A 135 -3.15 -11.72 -4.15
C ASP A 135 -4.10 -10.54 -3.92
N ILE A 136 -5.20 -10.48 -4.68
CA ILE A 136 -6.22 -9.43 -4.55
C ILE A 136 -6.91 -9.52 -3.19
N ILE A 137 -7.29 -10.72 -2.76
CA ILE A 137 -7.91 -10.93 -1.46
C ILE A 137 -6.98 -10.47 -0.34
N LEU A 138 -5.71 -10.85 -0.41
CA LEU A 138 -4.72 -10.46 0.58
C LEU A 138 -4.53 -8.94 0.61
N SER A 139 -4.49 -8.31 -0.56
CA SER A 139 -4.38 -6.87 -0.68
C SER A 139 -5.57 -6.15 -0.03
N GLU A 140 -6.79 -6.60 -0.34
CA GLU A 140 -8.01 -6.01 0.23
C GLU A 140 -8.10 -6.20 1.73
N TYR A 141 -7.72 -7.38 2.23
CA TYR A 141 -7.65 -7.60 3.68
C TYR A 141 -6.63 -6.66 4.32
N SER A 142 -5.46 -6.53 3.70
CA SER A 142 -4.39 -5.67 4.22
C SER A 142 -4.81 -4.20 4.30
N THR A 143 -5.61 -3.71 3.35
CA THR A 143 -6.09 -2.33 3.39
C THR A 143 -6.99 -2.06 4.58
N THR A 144 -7.74 -3.05 5.06
CA THR A 144 -8.51 -2.91 6.30
C THR A 144 -7.59 -2.73 7.50
N VAL A 145 -6.56 -3.57 7.60
CA VAL A 145 -5.57 -3.47 8.68
C VAL A 145 -4.83 -2.12 8.62
N VAL A 146 -4.39 -1.73 7.45
CA VAL A 146 -3.71 -0.44 7.23
C VAL A 146 -4.62 0.73 7.58
N GLY A 147 -5.88 0.68 7.15
CA GLY A 147 -6.86 1.72 7.41
C GLY A 147 -7.06 1.94 8.91
N LEU A 148 -7.20 0.87 9.67
CA LEU A 148 -7.31 0.94 11.13
C LEU A 148 -6.05 1.54 11.75
N GLU A 149 -4.88 1.20 11.23
CA GLU A 149 -3.62 1.74 11.71
C GLU A 149 -3.48 3.24 11.39
N ILE A 150 -3.95 3.68 10.23
CA ILE A 150 -3.98 5.10 9.88
C ILE A 150 -4.87 5.86 10.86
N MET A 151 -6.06 5.34 11.15
CA MET A 151 -6.98 5.95 12.10
C MET A 151 -6.37 6.06 13.49
N ARG A 152 -5.68 5.00 13.94
CA ARG A 152 -4.98 5.01 15.23
C ARG A 152 -3.88 6.06 15.26
N SER A 153 -3.14 6.21 14.18
CA SER A 153 -2.09 7.22 14.03
C SER A 153 -2.63 8.64 14.15
N ILE A 154 -3.76 8.91 13.50
CA ILE A 154 -4.43 10.22 13.58
C ILE A 154 -4.90 10.50 15.01
N GLN A 155 -5.46 9.49 15.68
CA GLN A 155 -5.91 9.64 17.06
C GLN A 155 -4.76 9.90 18.01
N GLU A 156 -3.63 9.24 17.85
CA GLU A 156 -2.43 9.46 18.65
C GLU A 156 -1.91 10.90 18.49
N GLU A 157 -1.88 11.42 17.28
CA GLU A 157 -1.48 12.81 17.01
C GLU A 157 -2.42 13.81 17.67
N SER A 158 -3.72 13.57 17.59
CA SER A 158 -4.74 14.40 18.24
C SER A 158 -4.57 14.42 19.76
N ASP A 159 -4.34 13.25 20.37
CA ASP A 159 -4.13 13.14 21.82
C ASP A 159 -2.88 13.91 22.27
N ILE A 160 -1.79 13.82 21.51
CA ILE A 160 -0.56 14.57 21.79
C ILE A 160 -0.82 16.07 21.71
N GLU A 161 -1.53 16.55 20.71
CA GLU A 161 -1.87 17.97 20.58
C GLU A 161 -2.73 18.48 21.70
N GLN A 162 -3.65 17.69 22.21
CA GLN A 162 -4.53 18.06 23.33
C GLN A 162 -3.77 18.20 24.66
N HIS A 163 -2.62 17.53 24.79
CA HIS A 163 -1.83 17.54 26.01
C HIS A 163 -0.70 18.54 26.00
N LYS A 164 -0.57 19.34 24.96
CA LYS A 164 0.37 20.46 24.91
C LYS A 164 -0.19 21.68 25.71
#